data_0a4dda7e9b2b26a85b92fecaa7f17832
#
_entry.id   0a4dda7e9b2b26a85b92fecaa7f17832
#
_cell.length_a   1.000
_cell.length_b   1.000
_cell.length_c   1.000
_cell.angle_alpha   90.00
_cell.angle_beta   90.00
_cell.angle_gamma   90.00
#
_symmetry.space_group_name_H-M   'P 1'
#
loop_
_entity.id
_entity.type
_entity.pdbx_description
1 polymer ?
#
loop_
_entity_poly.entity_id
_entity_poly.type
_entity_poly.pdbx_seq_one_letter_code
_entity_poly.pdbx_strand_id
1 'polypeptide(L)'
;MLEYHSISALVQAAQDSGSTISALVLADQAAQAEAAPEDLYRRMQDNLHVMQEAVQAGAGPDIKSTSGLTGGDAHKMQQYAQGGGLCGPFFTGALTRALAVSEYNAAMGKIVAAPTAGSCGILPGTILTLMDARGLPEETAVMALF
;
A
#
# COMPACT_ATOMS: atom_id res chain seq x y z
N MET A 1 -26.42 4.80 4.03
CA MET A 1 -25.28 5.68 3.71
C MET A 1 -24.89 6.37 5.01
N LEU A 2 -23.72 6.07 5.53
CA LEU A 2 -23.21 6.72 6.74
C LEU A 2 -22.50 8.00 6.28
N GLU A 3 -23.05 9.16 6.66
CA GLU A 3 -22.42 10.45 6.40
C GLU A 3 -21.46 10.76 7.56
N TYR A 4 -20.15 10.57 7.33
CA TYR A 4 -19.13 10.96 8.29
C TYR A 4 -18.64 12.37 7.98
N HIS A 5 -18.95 13.31 8.87
CA HIS A 5 -18.47 14.69 8.75
C HIS A 5 -17.16 14.94 9.49
N SER A 6 -16.66 13.93 10.23
CA SER A 6 -15.41 14.02 10.99
C SER A 6 -14.86 12.63 11.31
N ILE A 7 -13.56 12.55 11.62
CA ILE A 7 -12.93 11.33 12.14
C ILE A 7 -13.59 10.88 13.44
N SER A 8 -13.96 11.83 14.32
CA SER A 8 -14.64 11.51 15.58
C SER A 8 -15.99 10.83 15.33
N ALA A 9 -16.75 11.27 14.33
CA ALA A 9 -18.02 10.63 13.97
C ALA A 9 -17.83 9.20 13.45
N LEU A 10 -16.78 8.97 12.66
CA LEU A 10 -16.43 7.63 12.16
C LEU A 10 -16.03 6.69 13.30
N VAL A 11 -15.19 7.18 14.23
CA VAL A 11 -14.78 6.40 15.42
C VAL A 11 -15.99 6.08 16.30
N GLN A 12 -16.88 7.05 16.52
CA GLN A 12 -18.11 6.83 17.31
C GLN A 12 -19.01 5.78 16.65
N ALA A 13 -19.22 5.86 15.33
CA ALA A 13 -20.01 4.88 14.59
C ALA A 13 -19.41 3.46 14.67
N ALA A 14 -18.07 3.34 14.64
CA ALA A 14 -17.40 2.06 14.82
C ALA A 14 -17.64 1.48 16.23
N GLN A 15 -17.56 2.31 17.27
CA GLN A 15 -17.83 1.92 18.65
C GLN A 15 -19.29 1.51 18.85
N ASP A 16 -20.22 2.30 18.35
CA ASP A 16 -21.68 2.06 18.52
C ASP A 16 -22.13 0.78 17.81
N SER A 17 -21.52 0.46 16.66
CA SER A 17 -21.82 -0.75 15.90
C SER A 17 -21.03 -1.98 16.35
N GLY A 18 -20.01 -1.83 17.21
CA GLY A 18 -19.10 -2.90 17.58
C GLY A 18 -18.25 -3.41 16.40
N SER A 19 -18.07 -2.58 15.37
CA SER A 19 -17.34 -2.90 14.15
C SER A 19 -15.99 -2.18 14.08
N THR A 20 -15.11 -2.63 13.20
CA THR A 20 -13.89 -1.89 12.87
C THR A 20 -14.20 -0.75 11.89
N ILE A 21 -13.35 0.29 11.87
CA ILE A 21 -13.46 1.37 10.89
C ILE A 21 -13.44 0.82 9.45
N SER A 22 -12.52 -0.08 9.16
CA SER A 22 -12.41 -0.70 7.83
C SER A 22 -13.65 -1.48 7.41
N ALA A 23 -14.29 -2.20 8.33
CA ALA A 23 -15.54 -2.91 8.04
C ALA A 23 -16.69 -1.95 7.74
N LEU A 24 -16.78 -0.84 8.47
CA LEU A 24 -17.77 0.21 8.18
C LEU A 24 -17.53 0.88 6.83
N VAL A 25 -16.27 1.21 6.51
CA VAL A 25 -15.91 1.82 5.24
C VAL A 25 -16.21 0.88 4.08
N LEU A 26 -15.87 -0.41 4.20
CA LEU A 26 -16.19 -1.41 3.18
C LEU A 26 -17.71 -1.51 2.96
N ALA A 27 -18.49 -1.60 4.04
CA ALA A 27 -19.94 -1.70 3.95
C ALA A 27 -20.57 -0.44 3.31
N ASP A 28 -20.11 0.75 3.69
CA ASP A 28 -20.60 2.01 3.14
C ASP A 28 -20.23 2.17 1.66
N GLN A 29 -18.99 1.86 1.28
CA GLN A 29 -18.57 1.86 -0.13
C GLN A 29 -19.34 0.84 -0.98
N ALA A 30 -19.62 -0.33 -0.44
CA ALA A 30 -20.42 -1.35 -1.11
C ALA A 30 -21.86 -0.83 -1.37
N ALA A 31 -22.47 -0.20 -0.38
CA ALA A 31 -23.78 0.41 -0.51
C ALA A 31 -23.81 1.55 -1.55
N GLN A 32 -22.77 2.41 -1.55
CA GLN A 32 -22.65 3.52 -2.51
C GLN A 32 -22.43 3.02 -3.95
N ALA A 33 -21.68 1.94 -4.11
CA ALA A 33 -21.36 1.35 -5.40
C ALA A 33 -22.46 0.39 -5.92
N GLU A 34 -23.53 0.15 -5.13
CA GLU A 34 -24.55 -0.88 -5.41
C GLU A 34 -23.94 -2.26 -5.72
N ALA A 35 -22.85 -2.61 -4.98
CA ALA A 35 -22.07 -3.81 -5.17
C ALA A 35 -22.03 -4.68 -3.91
N ALA A 36 -21.69 -5.96 -4.07
CA ALA A 36 -21.47 -6.83 -2.91
C ALA A 36 -20.16 -6.45 -2.20
N PRO A 37 -20.10 -6.46 -0.86
CA PRO A 37 -18.86 -6.19 -0.10
C PRO A 37 -17.71 -7.11 -0.54
N GLU A 38 -18.01 -8.37 -0.87
CA GLU A 38 -17.04 -9.35 -1.32
C GLU A 38 -16.37 -8.97 -2.66
N ASP A 39 -17.09 -8.27 -3.53
CA ASP A 39 -16.54 -7.81 -4.82
C ASP A 39 -15.58 -6.64 -4.60
N LEU A 40 -15.92 -5.71 -3.69
CA LEU A 40 -14.99 -4.64 -3.32
C LEU A 40 -13.75 -5.18 -2.59
N TYR A 41 -13.94 -6.14 -1.69
CA TYR A 41 -12.83 -6.81 -1.02
C TYR A 41 -11.87 -7.45 -2.03
N ARG A 42 -12.38 -8.21 -3.01
CA ARG A 42 -11.54 -8.80 -4.07
C ARG A 42 -10.80 -7.75 -4.88
N ARG A 43 -11.45 -6.66 -5.25
CA ARG A 43 -10.79 -5.54 -5.95
C ARG A 43 -9.68 -4.89 -5.13
N MET A 44 -9.85 -4.78 -3.81
CA MET A 44 -8.80 -4.29 -2.92
C MET A 44 -7.66 -5.30 -2.79
N GLN A 45 -7.96 -6.59 -2.74
CA GLN A 45 -6.97 -7.67 -2.78
C GLN A 45 -6.15 -7.63 -4.07
N ASP A 46 -6.79 -7.45 -5.23
CA ASP A 46 -6.10 -7.25 -6.51
C ASP A 46 -5.19 -6.02 -6.48
N ASN A 47 -5.61 -4.92 -5.84
CA ASN A 47 -4.77 -3.75 -5.65
C ASN A 47 -3.54 -4.08 -4.77
N LEU A 48 -3.70 -4.84 -3.69
CA LEU A 48 -2.57 -5.28 -2.87
C LEU A 48 -1.59 -6.13 -3.68
N HIS A 49 -2.07 -7.04 -4.52
CA HIS A 49 -1.22 -7.84 -5.41
C HIS A 49 -0.46 -6.96 -6.41
N VAL A 50 -1.11 -5.95 -7.00
CA VAL A 50 -0.42 -4.97 -7.86
C VAL A 50 0.66 -4.21 -7.10
N MET A 51 0.43 -3.86 -5.82
CA MET A 51 1.44 -3.22 -4.98
C MET A 51 2.64 -4.15 -4.73
N GLN A 52 2.41 -5.44 -4.49
CA GLN A 52 3.47 -6.44 -4.32
C GLN A 52 4.29 -6.62 -5.60
N GLU A 53 3.63 -6.77 -6.75
CA GLU A 53 4.26 -6.87 -8.05
C GLU A 53 5.11 -5.63 -8.37
N ALA A 54 4.58 -4.43 -8.10
CA ALA A 54 5.29 -3.18 -8.32
C ALA A 54 6.58 -3.06 -7.49
N VAL A 55 6.53 -3.50 -6.21
CA VAL A 55 7.74 -3.56 -5.36
C VAL A 55 8.77 -4.51 -5.92
N GLN A 56 8.36 -5.72 -6.33
CA GLN A 56 9.27 -6.72 -6.89
C GLN A 56 9.91 -6.25 -8.20
N ALA A 57 9.11 -5.72 -9.11
CA ALA A 57 9.57 -5.25 -10.40
C ALA A 57 10.49 -4.03 -10.28
N GLY A 58 10.18 -3.10 -9.36
CA GLY A 58 10.94 -1.88 -9.15
C GLY A 58 12.25 -2.06 -8.37
N ALA A 59 12.44 -3.18 -7.68
CA ALA A 59 13.67 -3.46 -6.92
C ALA A 59 14.84 -3.96 -7.79
N GLY A 60 14.63 -4.14 -9.09
CA GLY A 60 15.66 -4.66 -10.01
C GLY A 60 16.83 -3.68 -10.20
N PRO A 61 18.07 -4.20 -10.44
CA PRO A 61 19.26 -3.36 -10.63
C PRO A 61 19.23 -2.54 -11.91
N ASP A 62 18.51 -3.04 -12.93
CA ASP A 62 18.53 -2.47 -14.29
C ASP A 62 17.30 -1.62 -14.61
N ILE A 63 16.41 -1.38 -13.61
CA ILE A 63 15.24 -0.57 -13.82
C ILE A 63 15.65 0.88 -14.13
N LYS A 64 15.00 1.47 -15.14
CA LYS A 64 15.24 2.86 -15.54
C LYS A 64 13.93 3.53 -15.90
N SER A 65 13.83 4.79 -15.53
CA SER A 65 12.74 5.66 -16.00
C SER A 65 12.76 5.77 -17.53
N THR A 66 11.62 6.10 -18.12
CA THR A 66 11.51 6.34 -19.57
C THR A 66 12.45 7.44 -20.08
N SER A 67 12.79 8.43 -19.24
CA SER A 67 13.80 9.45 -19.56
C SER A 67 15.24 8.97 -19.45
N GLY A 68 15.48 7.82 -18.82
CA GLY A 68 16.82 7.31 -18.52
C GLY A 68 17.57 8.05 -17.41
N LEU A 69 16.94 9.07 -16.77
CA LEU A 69 17.60 9.91 -15.77
C LEU A 69 17.64 9.30 -14.37
N THR A 70 16.69 8.43 -14.04
CA THR A 70 16.56 7.80 -12.71
C THR A 70 16.42 6.30 -12.83
N GLY A 71 16.81 5.57 -11.79
CA GLY A 71 16.64 4.11 -11.69
C GLY A 71 17.78 3.44 -10.92
N GLY A 72 17.45 2.31 -10.29
CA GLY A 72 18.37 1.52 -9.50
C GLY A 72 18.62 2.02 -8.08
N ASP A 73 17.94 3.06 -7.61
CA ASP A 73 18.11 3.57 -6.25
C ASP A 73 17.45 2.66 -5.21
N ALA A 74 16.31 2.05 -5.56
CA ALA A 74 15.70 1.02 -4.73
C ALA A 74 16.63 -0.19 -4.53
N HIS A 75 17.31 -0.62 -5.59
CA HIS A 75 18.29 -1.70 -5.50
C HIS A 75 19.48 -1.34 -4.59
N LYS A 76 20.05 -0.14 -4.75
CA LYS A 76 21.11 0.36 -3.87
C LYS A 76 20.64 0.45 -2.41
N MET A 77 19.41 0.93 -2.19
CA MET A 77 18.83 1.01 -0.86
C MET A 77 18.63 -0.38 -0.24
N GLN A 78 18.24 -1.37 -1.05
CA GLN A 78 18.14 -2.76 -0.61
C GLN A 78 19.50 -3.31 -0.17
N GLN A 79 20.56 -3.03 -0.92
CA GLN A 79 21.92 -3.42 -0.53
C GLN A 79 22.35 -2.73 0.76
N TYR A 80 22.08 -1.45 0.92
CA TYR A 80 22.35 -0.70 2.14
C TYR A 80 21.58 -1.26 3.35
N ALA A 81 20.35 -1.70 3.15
CA ALA A 81 19.49 -2.30 4.18
C ALA A 81 20.09 -3.58 4.78
N GLN A 82 20.88 -4.34 4.01
CA GLN A 82 21.55 -5.56 4.50
C GLN A 82 22.52 -5.26 5.65
N GLY A 83 23.10 -4.05 5.71
CA GLY A 83 23.93 -3.57 6.79
C GLY A 83 23.15 -2.98 7.99
N GLY A 84 21.83 -3.07 8.01
CA GLY A 84 20.94 -2.58 9.07
C GLY A 84 20.44 -1.16 8.89
N GLY A 85 21.10 -0.32 8.09
CA GLY A 85 20.73 1.07 7.83
C GLY A 85 20.71 1.94 9.10
N LEU A 86 20.75 3.28 8.95
CA LEU A 86 20.76 4.23 10.09
C LEU A 86 19.45 4.24 10.88
N CYS A 87 18.33 3.99 10.21
CA CYS A 87 17.00 4.06 10.82
C CYS A 87 16.43 2.69 11.22
N GLY A 88 17.27 1.65 11.19
CA GLY A 88 16.88 0.28 11.47
C GLY A 88 16.17 -0.43 10.32
N PRO A 89 16.03 -1.76 10.40
CA PRO A 89 15.58 -2.58 9.28
C PRO A 89 14.13 -2.32 8.86
N PHE A 90 13.27 -1.99 9.82
CA PHE A 90 11.84 -1.72 9.51
C PHE A 90 11.67 -0.49 8.62
N PHE A 91 12.21 0.65 9.05
CA PHE A 91 12.10 1.90 8.29
C PHE A 91 12.84 1.81 6.95
N THR A 92 14.05 1.23 6.96
CA THR A 92 14.84 1.05 5.74
C THR A 92 14.12 0.12 4.74
N GLY A 93 13.46 -0.92 5.23
CA GLY A 93 12.63 -1.81 4.42
C GLY A 93 11.43 -1.10 3.78
N ALA A 94 10.74 -0.26 4.55
CA ALA A 94 9.62 0.53 4.04
C ALA A 94 10.08 1.54 2.97
N LEU A 95 11.19 2.22 3.21
CA LEU A 95 11.77 3.17 2.26
C LEU A 95 12.23 2.48 0.96
N THR A 96 12.87 1.31 1.07
CA THR A 96 13.31 0.52 -0.09
C THR A 96 12.11 0.15 -0.98
N ARG A 97 11.02 -0.33 -0.39
CA ARG A 97 9.80 -0.68 -1.12
C ARG A 97 9.12 0.54 -1.75
N ALA A 98 9.08 1.65 -1.02
CA ALA A 98 8.52 2.90 -1.53
C ALA A 98 9.30 3.41 -2.74
N LEU A 99 10.63 3.36 -2.70
CA LEU A 99 11.49 3.71 -3.83
C LEU A 99 11.27 2.75 -5.01
N ALA A 100 11.15 1.45 -4.77
CA ALA A 100 10.92 0.46 -5.82
C ALA A 100 9.63 0.76 -6.60
N VAL A 101 8.52 1.05 -5.91
CA VAL A 101 7.26 1.42 -6.58
C VAL A 101 7.40 2.72 -7.37
N SER A 102 8.11 3.70 -6.81
CA SER A 102 8.36 4.99 -7.51
C SER A 102 9.19 4.80 -8.78
N GLU A 103 10.21 3.96 -8.76
CA GLU A 103 11.03 3.64 -9.93
C GLU A 103 10.25 2.85 -10.98
N TYR A 104 9.42 1.88 -10.55
CA TYR A 104 8.54 1.13 -11.44
C TYR A 104 7.50 2.04 -12.11
N ASN A 105 6.93 2.99 -11.37
CA ASN A 105 6.06 4.03 -11.92
C ASN A 105 6.80 4.89 -12.97
N ALA A 106 8.02 5.34 -12.67
CA ALA A 106 8.85 6.13 -13.60
C ALA A 106 9.26 5.34 -14.86
N ALA A 107 9.29 4.01 -14.78
CA ALA A 107 9.50 3.08 -15.87
C ALA A 107 8.21 2.71 -16.64
N MET A 108 7.09 3.39 -16.36
CA MET A 108 5.76 3.12 -16.94
C MET A 108 5.16 1.77 -16.52
N GLY A 109 5.56 1.24 -15.37
CA GLY A 109 4.99 0.05 -14.78
C GLY A 109 3.59 0.27 -14.23
N LYS A 110 2.83 -0.81 -14.03
CA LYS A 110 1.49 -0.77 -13.43
C LYS A 110 1.60 -0.58 -11.92
N ILE A 111 0.99 0.49 -11.40
CA ILE A 111 0.95 0.81 -9.98
C ILE A 111 -0.48 1.11 -9.51
N VAL A 112 -0.69 1.09 -8.21
CA VAL A 112 -1.91 1.63 -7.58
C VAL A 112 -1.65 3.08 -7.19
N ALA A 113 -2.41 4.01 -7.79
CA ALA A 113 -2.34 5.42 -7.45
C ALA A 113 -3.16 5.68 -6.17
N ALA A 114 -2.48 5.77 -5.01
CA ALA A 114 -3.14 5.93 -3.72
C ALA A 114 -2.40 6.95 -2.83
N PRO A 115 -2.94 8.16 -2.67
CA PRO A 115 -4.06 8.76 -3.42
C PRO A 115 -3.68 9.27 -4.81
N THR A 116 -2.39 9.39 -5.13
CA THR A 116 -1.87 9.87 -6.42
C THR A 116 -0.74 8.98 -6.93
N ALA A 117 -0.41 9.07 -8.23
CA ALA A 117 0.74 8.38 -8.80
C ALA A 117 2.07 8.83 -8.17
N GLY A 118 2.18 10.10 -7.71
CA GLY A 118 3.38 10.60 -7.03
C GLY A 118 3.59 10.04 -5.62
N SER A 119 2.54 9.56 -4.96
CA SER A 119 2.59 8.96 -3.62
C SER A 119 2.40 7.44 -3.62
N CYS A 120 2.41 6.81 -4.80
CA CYS A 120 2.09 5.39 -4.98
C CYS A 120 2.97 4.40 -4.20
N GLY A 121 4.16 4.82 -3.76
CA GLY A 121 5.08 3.99 -2.98
C GLY A 121 4.80 3.98 -1.47
N ILE A 122 4.04 4.94 -0.92
CA ILE A 122 3.88 5.10 0.53
C ILE A 122 3.11 3.92 1.13
N LEU A 123 1.92 3.62 0.62
CA LEU A 123 1.10 2.51 1.12
C LEU A 123 1.78 1.15 0.93
N PRO A 124 2.25 0.76 -0.26
CA PRO A 124 2.93 -0.53 -0.41
C PRO A 124 4.21 -0.61 0.45
N GLY A 125 5.00 0.47 0.54
CA GLY A 125 6.18 0.51 1.38
C GLY A 125 5.87 0.24 2.86
N THR A 126 4.83 0.84 3.40
CA THR A 126 4.43 0.68 4.81
C THR A 126 3.72 -0.64 5.07
N ILE A 127 2.69 -0.98 4.29
CA ILE A 127 1.85 -2.17 4.52
C ILE A 127 2.64 -3.46 4.31
N LEU A 128 3.37 -3.59 3.20
CA LEU A 128 4.12 -4.82 2.93
C LEU A 128 5.27 -5.01 3.92
N THR A 129 5.90 -3.91 4.38
CA THR A 129 6.91 -4.02 5.44
C THR A 129 6.30 -4.43 6.76
N LEU A 130 5.11 -3.93 7.10
CA LEU A 130 4.40 -4.31 8.31
C LEU A 130 3.95 -5.78 8.27
N MET A 131 3.45 -6.23 7.11
CA MET A 131 3.10 -7.65 6.90
C MET A 131 4.28 -8.56 7.20
N ASP A 132 5.44 -8.30 6.60
CA ASP A 132 6.65 -9.11 6.81
C ASP A 132 7.16 -9.04 8.25
N ALA A 133 7.25 -7.83 8.82
CA ALA A 133 7.81 -7.62 10.15
C ALA A 133 6.94 -8.19 11.28
N ARG A 134 5.64 -8.31 11.08
CA ARG A 134 4.67 -8.78 12.08
C ARG A 134 4.02 -10.11 11.72
N GLY A 135 4.33 -10.70 10.55
CA GLY A 135 3.69 -11.91 10.07
C GLY A 135 2.17 -11.75 9.90
N LEU A 136 1.72 -10.58 9.41
CA LEU A 136 0.30 -10.31 9.26
C LEU A 136 -0.27 -11.05 8.05
N PRO A 137 -1.45 -11.68 8.18
CA PRO A 137 -2.12 -12.31 7.07
C PRO A 137 -2.59 -11.27 6.04
N GLU A 138 -2.70 -11.70 4.80
CA GLU A 138 -3.14 -10.88 3.67
C GLU A 138 -4.48 -10.19 3.93
N GLU A 139 -5.43 -10.92 4.52
CA GLU A 139 -6.75 -10.37 4.88
C GLU A 139 -6.64 -9.10 5.75
N THR A 140 -5.73 -9.12 6.74
CA THR A 140 -5.49 -7.96 7.62
C THR A 140 -4.95 -6.78 6.81
N ALA A 141 -4.05 -7.03 5.87
CA ALA A 141 -3.50 -5.99 5.01
C ALA A 141 -4.55 -5.40 4.05
N VAL A 142 -5.38 -6.27 3.44
CA VAL A 142 -6.49 -5.83 2.57
C VAL A 142 -7.47 -4.97 3.34
N MET A 143 -7.87 -5.41 4.56
CA MET A 143 -8.78 -4.62 5.40
C MET A 143 -8.16 -3.30 5.88
N ALA A 144 -6.85 -3.22 6.05
CA ALA A 144 -6.17 -1.97 6.42
C ALA A 144 -6.10 -0.95 5.28
N LEU A 145 -6.42 -1.32 4.06
CA LEU A 145 -6.51 -0.44 2.89
C LEU A 145 -7.89 0.22 2.74
N PHE A 146 -8.90 -0.27 3.44
CA PHE A 146 -10.20 0.37 3.62
C PHE A 146 -10.19 1.34 4.79
#